data_265f8ad3b5192318e37fb45276f5692c
#
_entry.id   265f8ad3b5192318e37fb45276f5692c
#
_cell.length_a   1.000
_cell.length_b   1.000
_cell.length_c   1.000
_cell.angle_alpha   90.00
_cell.angle_beta   90.00
_cell.angle_gamma   90.00
#
_symmetry.space_group_name_H-M   'P 1'
#
loop_
_entity.id
_entity.type
_entity.pdbx_description
1 polymer ?
#
loop_
_entity_poly.entity_id
_entity_poly.type
_entity_poly.pdbx_seq_one_letter_code
_entity_poly.pdbx_strand_id
1 'polypeptide(L)'
;MTKWLVADTTSVKNGKIEYTIPEKPLLHACCNEDHFADVNIDIRKEVNPDHVCDVTKKLPFENNQFAAGFMDTPWVNTWKWELGKAMREMLRVAPIVYTINPWLYGAKICKPEEIHVSWRPGINAPILFVKYVRNEEKFWKEYEH
;
A
#
# COMPACT_ATOMS: atom_id res chain seq x y z
N MET A 1 6.34 -12.51 -14.17
CA MET A 1 6.55 -11.30 -14.96
C MET A 1 5.58 -10.22 -14.53
N THR A 2 6.07 -9.00 -14.37
CA THR A 2 5.24 -7.87 -13.94
C THR A 2 4.31 -7.42 -15.06
N LYS A 3 3.03 -7.23 -14.74
CA LYS A 3 2.05 -6.70 -15.70
C LYS A 3 1.96 -5.19 -15.57
N TRP A 4 2.05 -4.48 -16.67
CA TRP A 4 1.86 -3.05 -16.75
C TRP A 4 0.52 -2.75 -17.39
N LEU A 5 -0.35 -2.07 -16.68
CA LEU A 5 -1.69 -1.71 -17.12
C LEU A 5 -1.82 -0.19 -17.11
N VAL A 6 -2.00 0.40 -18.29
CA VAL A 6 -2.14 1.84 -18.41
C VAL A 6 -3.63 2.18 -18.44
N ALA A 7 -4.08 2.92 -17.43
CA ALA A 7 -5.44 3.42 -17.37
C ALA A 7 -5.46 4.87 -17.82
N ASP A 8 -6.38 5.23 -18.69
CA ASP A 8 -6.58 6.62 -19.07
C ASP A 8 -7.37 7.38 -17.98
N THR A 9 -7.59 8.67 -18.20
CA THR A 9 -8.31 9.52 -17.25
C THR A 9 -9.78 9.12 -17.06
N THR A 10 -10.32 8.26 -17.95
CA THR A 10 -11.72 7.80 -17.83
C THR A 10 -11.90 6.77 -16.72
N SER A 11 -10.81 6.17 -16.22
CA SER A 11 -10.86 5.28 -15.06
C SER A 11 -11.04 6.04 -13.74
N VAL A 12 -11.08 7.38 -13.80
CA VAL A 12 -11.25 8.23 -12.62
C VAL A 12 -12.72 8.64 -12.53
N LYS A 13 -13.44 8.10 -11.55
CA LYS A 13 -14.82 8.51 -11.25
C LYS A 13 -14.80 9.52 -10.11
N ASN A 14 -15.47 10.67 -10.31
CA ASN A 14 -15.58 11.72 -9.30
C ASN A 14 -14.23 12.16 -8.71
N GLY A 15 -13.17 12.18 -9.54
CA GLY A 15 -11.84 12.52 -9.10
C GLY A 15 -11.12 11.44 -8.30
N LYS A 16 -11.69 10.24 -8.19
CA LYS A 16 -11.08 9.10 -7.49
C LYS A 16 -10.86 7.95 -8.46
N ILE A 17 -9.72 7.29 -8.29
CA ILE A 17 -9.41 6.07 -9.03
C ILE A 17 -10.01 4.92 -8.25
N GLU A 18 -10.86 4.13 -8.92
CA GLU A 18 -11.46 2.95 -8.30
C GLU A 18 -10.68 1.70 -8.69
N TYR A 19 -10.15 1.02 -7.68
CA TYR A 19 -9.52 -0.28 -7.84
C TYR A 19 -10.19 -1.28 -6.90
N THR A 20 -10.28 -2.52 -7.35
CA THR A 20 -10.85 -3.60 -6.53
C THR A 20 -9.73 -4.44 -5.94
N ILE A 21 -9.77 -4.63 -4.64
CA ILE A 21 -8.85 -5.51 -3.91
C ILE A 21 -9.65 -6.73 -3.46
N PRO A 22 -9.44 -7.90 -4.10
CA PRO A 22 -10.26 -9.08 -3.82
C PRO A 22 -9.88 -9.84 -2.55
N GLU A 23 -8.62 -9.74 -2.11
CA GLU A 23 -8.12 -10.51 -0.97
C GLU A 23 -8.64 -9.95 0.35
N LYS A 24 -9.16 -10.83 1.22
CA LYS A 24 -9.66 -10.47 2.55
C LYS A 24 -9.23 -11.53 3.57
N PRO A 25 -9.00 -11.17 4.83
CA PRO A 25 -9.18 -9.84 5.42
C PRO A 25 -8.15 -8.83 4.93
N LEU A 26 -8.58 -7.57 4.81
CA LEU A 26 -7.79 -6.46 4.27
C LEU A 26 -7.46 -5.45 5.36
N LEU A 27 -6.19 -5.03 5.43
CA LEU A 27 -5.72 -3.94 6.26
C LEU A 27 -5.51 -2.69 5.41
N HIS A 28 -6.12 -1.57 5.78
CA HIS A 28 -5.89 -0.27 5.15
C HIS A 28 -5.05 0.62 6.04
N ALA A 29 -3.81 0.87 5.65
CA ALA A 29 -2.92 1.78 6.35
C ALA A 29 -2.97 3.16 5.70
N CYS A 30 -2.71 4.20 6.48
CA CYS A 30 -2.88 5.60 6.06
C CYS A 30 -4.30 5.83 5.56
N CYS A 31 -5.27 5.35 6.31
CA CYS A 31 -6.66 5.23 5.84
C CYS A 31 -7.38 6.56 5.68
N ASN A 32 -6.91 7.62 6.32
CA ASN A 32 -7.65 8.88 6.37
C ASN A 32 -9.10 8.62 6.81
N GLU A 33 -10.05 9.26 6.17
CA GLU A 33 -11.47 9.08 6.45
C GLU A 33 -12.10 7.95 5.64
N ASP A 34 -11.33 7.25 4.81
CA ASP A 34 -11.80 6.20 3.92
C ASP A 34 -11.64 4.81 4.55
N HIS A 35 -12.62 4.40 5.34
CA HIS A 35 -12.59 3.16 6.12
C HIS A 35 -13.29 2.02 5.40
N PHE A 36 -12.74 1.58 4.26
CA PHE A 36 -13.37 0.53 3.45
C PHE A 36 -12.84 -0.89 3.74
N ALA A 37 -11.79 -1.03 4.52
CA ALA A 37 -11.17 -2.33 4.80
C ALA A 37 -11.74 -2.99 6.06
N ASP A 38 -11.32 -4.22 6.33
CA ASP A 38 -11.71 -4.93 7.56
C ASP A 38 -11.09 -4.28 8.80
N VAL A 39 -9.86 -3.78 8.67
CA VAL A 39 -9.17 -2.99 9.70
C VAL A 39 -8.56 -1.77 9.04
N ASN A 40 -8.80 -0.58 9.62
CA ASN A 40 -8.34 0.69 9.07
C ASN A 40 -7.48 1.40 10.10
N ILE A 41 -6.23 1.74 9.73
CA ILE A 41 -5.27 2.37 10.64
C ILE A 41 -4.74 3.68 10.07
N ASP A 42 -4.42 4.60 10.98
CA ASP A 42 -3.81 5.89 10.65
C ASP A 42 -3.03 6.38 11.87
N ILE A 43 -2.03 7.21 11.64
CA ILE A 43 -1.28 7.83 12.72
C ILE A 43 -2.10 8.94 13.42
N ARG A 44 -3.12 9.46 12.75
CA ARG A 44 -3.96 10.56 13.24
C ARG A 44 -5.25 10.03 13.85
N LYS A 45 -5.44 10.31 15.13
CA LYS A 45 -6.67 9.94 15.84
C LYS A 45 -7.90 10.68 15.32
N GLU A 46 -7.70 11.86 14.71
CA GLU A 46 -8.78 12.73 14.22
C GLU A 46 -9.59 12.08 13.10
N VAL A 47 -9.01 11.12 12.36
CA VAL A 47 -9.73 10.40 11.31
C VAL A 47 -10.47 9.18 11.85
N ASN A 48 -10.42 8.97 13.18
CA ASN A 48 -11.14 7.91 13.88
C ASN A 48 -10.86 6.50 13.34
N PRO A 49 -9.58 6.10 13.22
CA PRO A 49 -9.23 4.77 12.72
C PRO A 49 -9.57 3.69 13.75
N ASP A 50 -9.56 2.42 13.31
CA ASP A 50 -9.72 1.29 14.25
C ASP A 50 -8.57 1.23 15.24
N HIS A 51 -7.34 1.54 14.79
CA HIS A 51 -6.16 1.67 15.63
C HIS A 51 -5.35 2.89 15.19
N VAL A 52 -4.89 3.68 16.16
CA VAL A 52 -3.93 4.75 15.91
C VAL A 52 -2.55 4.13 15.92
N CYS A 53 -1.92 4.02 14.75
CA CYS A 53 -0.58 3.43 14.63
C CYS A 53 0.22 4.07 13.51
N ASP A 54 1.55 4.02 13.68
CA ASP A 54 2.51 4.46 12.68
C ASP A 54 2.96 3.24 11.85
N VAL A 55 2.62 3.22 10.57
CA VAL A 55 2.91 2.09 9.68
C VAL A 55 4.42 1.90 9.42
N THR A 56 5.23 2.91 9.72
CA THR A 56 6.70 2.79 9.62
C THR A 56 7.33 2.10 10.84
N LYS A 57 6.52 1.78 11.85
CA LYS A 57 6.93 1.10 13.07
C LYS A 57 6.20 -0.23 13.20
N LYS A 58 6.54 -1.02 14.21
CA LYS A 58 5.89 -2.32 14.39
C LYS A 58 4.41 -2.16 14.69
N LEU A 59 3.58 -2.75 13.83
CA LEU A 59 2.12 -2.73 13.98
C LEU A 59 1.66 -3.76 15.03
N PRO A 60 0.52 -3.50 15.69
CA PRO A 60 0.00 -4.41 16.73
C PRO A 60 -0.75 -5.61 16.14
N PHE A 61 -0.19 -6.22 15.11
CA PHE A 61 -0.76 -7.37 14.42
C PHE A 61 0.27 -8.49 14.30
N GLU A 62 -0.22 -9.71 14.20
CA GLU A 62 0.62 -10.88 14.02
C GLU A 62 1.12 -10.99 12.56
N ASN A 63 2.18 -11.77 12.37
CA ASN A 63 2.65 -12.14 11.04
C ASN A 63 1.50 -12.79 10.26
N ASN A 64 1.31 -12.37 9.00
CA ASN A 64 0.28 -12.94 8.13
C ASN A 64 -1.15 -12.84 8.68
N GLN A 65 -1.43 -11.85 9.50
CA GLN A 65 -2.78 -11.67 10.04
C GLN A 65 -3.81 -11.32 8.97
N PHE A 66 -3.38 -10.68 7.88
CA PHE A 66 -4.25 -10.24 6.78
C PHE A 66 -3.88 -10.97 5.50
N ALA A 67 -4.86 -11.16 4.62
CA ALA A 67 -4.61 -11.68 3.27
C ALA A 67 -3.96 -10.64 2.38
N ALA A 68 -4.29 -9.36 2.59
CA ALA A 68 -3.69 -8.25 1.86
C ALA A 68 -3.68 -6.99 2.71
N GLY A 69 -2.79 -6.06 2.35
CA GLY A 69 -2.77 -4.71 2.87
C GLY A 69 -2.89 -3.70 1.74
N PHE A 70 -3.37 -2.52 2.06
CA PHE A 70 -3.45 -1.38 1.15
C PHE A 70 -2.93 -0.14 1.85
N MET A 71 -2.10 0.65 1.16
CA MET A 71 -1.61 1.93 1.66
C MET A 71 -1.89 3.03 0.66
N ASP A 72 -2.62 4.06 1.10
CA ASP A 72 -2.70 5.34 0.41
C ASP A 72 -1.72 6.29 1.09
N THR A 73 -0.45 6.21 0.70
CA THR A 73 0.63 6.92 1.37
C THR A 73 0.54 8.43 1.17
N PRO A 74 1.10 9.24 2.10
CA PRO A 74 1.25 10.68 1.84
C PRO A 74 2.12 10.93 0.60
N TRP A 75 1.69 11.88 -0.24
CA TRP A 75 2.39 12.22 -1.49
C TRP A 75 3.36 13.38 -1.28
N VAL A 76 4.19 13.28 -0.25
CA VAL A 76 5.23 14.27 0.04
C VAL A 76 6.60 13.63 -0.14
N ASN A 77 7.59 14.41 -0.59
CA ASN A 77 8.91 13.88 -0.95
C ASN A 77 9.60 13.11 0.19
N THR A 78 9.37 13.48 1.43
CA THR A 78 9.95 12.78 2.58
C THR A 78 9.43 11.34 2.70
N TRP A 79 8.22 11.07 2.23
CA TRP A 79 7.61 9.75 2.37
C TRP A 79 8.24 8.69 1.47
N LYS A 80 8.91 9.07 0.40
CA LYS A 80 9.62 8.08 -0.42
C LYS A 80 10.74 7.38 0.36
N TRP A 81 11.27 8.03 1.40
CA TRP A 81 12.25 7.42 2.29
C TRP A 81 11.60 6.54 3.37
N GLU A 82 10.38 6.89 3.77
CA GLU A 82 9.62 6.13 4.75
C GLU A 82 8.93 4.91 4.14
N LEU A 83 8.73 4.91 2.83
CA LEU A 83 8.02 3.85 2.13
C LEU A 83 8.64 2.46 2.38
N GLY A 84 9.97 2.37 2.40
CA GLY A 84 10.65 1.10 2.65
C GLY A 84 10.32 0.50 4.01
N LYS A 85 10.28 1.34 5.04
CA LYS A 85 9.91 0.90 6.40
C LYS A 85 8.46 0.45 6.44
N ALA A 86 7.56 1.22 5.85
CA ALA A 86 6.15 0.90 5.79
C ALA A 86 5.90 -0.40 5.01
N MET A 87 6.53 -0.56 3.86
CA MET A 87 6.42 -1.77 3.05
C MET A 87 6.88 -3.00 3.81
N ARG A 88 8.02 -2.89 4.51
CA ARG A 88 8.56 -4.00 5.29
C ARG A 88 7.58 -4.47 6.37
N GLU A 89 6.96 -3.53 7.07
CA GLU A 89 6.00 -3.88 8.12
C GLU A 89 4.67 -4.38 7.54
N MET A 90 4.18 -3.75 6.48
CA MET A 90 2.97 -4.22 5.81
C MET A 90 3.15 -5.64 5.25
N LEU A 91 4.32 -5.93 4.67
CA LEU A 91 4.63 -7.27 4.14
C LEU A 91 4.80 -8.31 5.26
N ARG A 92 5.07 -7.89 6.48
CA ARG A 92 5.08 -8.82 7.62
C ARG A 92 3.67 -9.30 7.94
N VAL A 93 2.71 -8.38 7.95
CA VAL A 93 1.33 -8.67 8.36
C VAL A 93 0.46 -9.18 7.22
N ALA A 94 0.92 -9.06 5.96
CA ALA A 94 0.17 -9.52 4.79
C ALA A 94 1.12 -9.93 3.65
N PRO A 95 0.87 -11.06 2.96
CA PRO A 95 1.74 -11.50 1.85
C PRO A 95 1.55 -10.69 0.56
N ILE A 96 0.46 -9.93 0.45
CA ILE A 96 0.15 -9.08 -0.69
C ILE A 96 -0.08 -7.67 -0.17
N VAL A 97 0.59 -6.68 -0.78
CA VAL A 97 0.43 -5.28 -0.40
C VAL A 97 0.19 -4.44 -1.64
N TYR A 98 -0.88 -3.67 -1.62
CA TYR A 98 -1.21 -2.69 -2.65
C TYR A 98 -0.83 -1.30 -2.17
N THR A 99 -0.29 -0.50 -3.08
CA THR A 99 -0.01 0.91 -2.81
C THR A 99 -0.60 1.79 -3.89
N ILE A 100 -0.95 3.02 -3.53
CA ILE A 100 -1.33 4.04 -4.48
C ILE A 100 -0.51 5.30 -4.16
N ASN A 101 0.43 5.63 -5.04
CA ASN A 101 1.31 6.79 -4.89
C ASN A 101 2.10 6.98 -6.19
N PRO A 102 2.96 8.01 -6.30
CA PRO A 102 3.76 8.22 -7.51
C PRO A 102 5.05 7.40 -7.56
N TRP A 103 5.29 6.48 -6.61
CA TRP A 103 6.56 5.77 -6.50
C TRP A 103 6.41 4.27 -6.76
N LEU A 104 7.47 3.67 -7.28
CA LEU A 104 7.59 2.23 -7.42
C LEU A 104 8.65 1.75 -6.44
N TYR A 105 8.23 0.94 -5.47
CA TYR A 105 9.13 0.37 -4.48
C TYR A 105 9.87 -0.82 -5.09
N GLY A 106 11.19 -0.78 -5.00
CA GLY A 106 12.03 -1.86 -5.48
C GLY A 106 12.86 -2.45 -4.35
N ALA A 107 12.69 -3.74 -4.09
CA ALA A 107 13.45 -4.45 -3.07
C ALA A 107 13.45 -5.94 -3.35
N LYS A 108 14.43 -6.64 -2.74
CA LYS A 108 14.54 -8.11 -2.88
C LYS A 108 13.41 -8.85 -2.18
N ILE A 109 12.77 -8.23 -1.19
CA ILE A 109 11.76 -8.87 -0.34
C ILE A 109 10.39 -9.00 -0.97
N CYS A 110 10.15 -8.31 -2.09
CA CYS A 110 8.89 -8.38 -2.80
C CYS A 110 9.09 -8.07 -4.27
N LYS A 111 8.05 -8.30 -5.05
CA LYS A 111 8.07 -7.98 -6.46
C LYS A 111 6.74 -7.35 -6.86
N PRO A 112 6.76 -6.29 -7.69
CA PRO A 112 5.52 -5.76 -8.25
C PRO A 112 4.99 -6.77 -9.28
N GLU A 113 3.80 -7.28 -9.00
CA GLU A 113 3.12 -8.24 -9.88
C GLU A 113 2.24 -7.54 -10.91
N GLU A 114 1.55 -6.47 -10.50
CA GLU A 114 0.72 -5.64 -11.36
C GLU A 114 0.98 -4.18 -11.07
N ILE A 115 1.08 -3.37 -12.12
CA ILE A 115 1.25 -1.93 -12.02
C ILE A 115 0.21 -1.27 -12.92
N HIS A 116 -0.72 -0.53 -12.30
CA HIS A 116 -1.69 0.29 -13.00
C HIS A 116 -1.19 1.72 -12.99
N VAL A 117 -1.04 2.31 -14.18
CA VAL A 117 -0.54 3.67 -14.34
C VAL A 117 -1.70 4.55 -14.79
N SER A 118 -1.94 5.64 -14.09
CA SER A 118 -2.93 6.62 -14.49
C SER A 118 -2.41 8.03 -14.27
N TRP A 119 -3.13 8.99 -14.85
CA TRP A 119 -2.80 10.40 -14.76
C TRP A 119 -4.02 11.20 -14.38
N ARG A 120 -3.85 12.21 -13.53
CA ARG A 120 -4.88 13.20 -13.25
C ARG A 120 -4.47 14.54 -13.85
N PRO A 121 -5.40 15.30 -14.46
CA PRO A 121 -5.12 16.68 -14.85
C PRO A 121 -4.67 17.50 -13.65
N GLY A 122 -3.61 18.31 -13.82
CA GLY A 122 -3.09 19.17 -12.77
C GLY A 122 -2.14 18.53 -11.79
N ILE A 123 -1.86 17.22 -11.91
CA ILE A 123 -0.87 16.53 -11.10
C ILE A 123 0.37 16.26 -11.95
N ASN A 124 1.55 16.68 -11.47
CA ASN A 124 2.82 16.56 -12.18
C ASN A 124 3.49 15.19 -12.03
N ALA A 125 2.78 14.19 -11.50
CA ALA A 125 3.32 12.85 -11.30
C ALA A 125 2.28 11.81 -11.72
N PRO A 126 2.72 10.63 -12.18
CA PRO A 126 1.79 9.53 -12.44
C PRO A 126 1.20 9.04 -11.12
N ILE A 127 0.05 8.42 -11.22
CA ILE A 127 -0.54 7.67 -10.10
C ILE A 127 -0.28 6.20 -10.39
N LEU A 128 0.47 5.55 -9.51
CA LEU A 128 0.77 4.13 -9.62
C LEU A 128 -0.04 3.37 -8.57
N PHE A 129 -0.92 2.49 -9.03
CA PHE A 129 -1.56 1.50 -8.17
C PHE A 129 -0.84 0.18 -8.41
N VAL A 130 -0.13 -0.28 -7.38
CA VAL A 130 0.79 -1.41 -7.51
C VAL A 130 0.39 -2.54 -6.57
N LYS A 131 0.35 -3.75 -7.13
CA LYS A 131 0.20 -4.98 -6.34
C LYS A 131 1.58 -5.59 -6.16
N TYR A 132 2.06 -5.60 -4.92
CA TYR A 132 3.31 -6.27 -4.55
C TYR A 132 3.02 -7.62 -3.93
N VAL A 133 3.83 -8.62 -4.31
CA VAL A 133 3.76 -9.95 -3.73
C VAL A 133 5.06 -10.22 -3.00
N ARG A 134 4.95 -10.65 -1.75
CA ARG A 134 6.10 -10.94 -0.88
C ARG A 134 6.92 -12.10 -1.44
N ASN A 135 8.23 -11.95 -1.44
CA ASN A 135 9.14 -13.06 -1.67
C ASN A 135 9.31 -13.81 -0.36
N GLU A 136 8.66 -14.97 -0.23
CA GLU A 136 8.57 -15.70 1.04
C GLU A 136 9.95 -16.10 1.58
N GLU A 137 10.85 -16.54 0.71
CA GLU A 137 12.18 -16.95 1.13
C GLU A 137 13.01 -15.77 1.62
N LYS A 138 13.10 -14.72 0.82
CA LYS A 138 13.99 -13.57 1.10
C LYS A 138 13.45 -12.67 2.19
N PHE A 139 12.13 -12.50 2.26
CA PHE A 139 11.51 -11.60 3.23
C PHE A 139 11.85 -12.02 4.67
N TRP A 140 11.58 -13.27 5.02
CA TRP A 140 11.76 -13.72 6.40
C TRP A 140 13.23 -13.77 6.81
N LYS A 141 14.13 -14.04 5.88
CA LYS A 141 15.58 -13.95 6.14
C LYS A 141 16.01 -12.53 6.49
N GLU A 142 15.54 -11.55 5.75
CA GLU A 142 15.88 -10.12 6.02
C GLU A 142 15.16 -9.57 7.23
N TYR A 143 13.93 -9.99 7.48
CA TYR A 143 13.13 -9.46 8.58
C TYR A 143 13.70 -9.85 9.95
N GLU A 144 14.27 -11.02 10.08
CA GLU A 144 14.88 -11.52 11.33
C GLU A 144 16.23 -10.85 11.66
N HIS A 145 16.77 -10.09 10.76
CA HIS A 145 18.00 -9.33 10.94
C HIS A 145 17.66 -7.85 11.02
#